data_b34e8cac78803ae31d41a2cce4bbb49c
#
_entry.id   b34e8cac78803ae31d41a2cce4bbb49c
#
_cell.length_a   1.000
_cell.length_b   1.000
_cell.length_c   1.000
_cell.angle_alpha   90.00
_cell.angle_beta   90.00
_cell.angle_gamma   90.00
#
_symmetry.space_group_name_H-M   'P 1'
#
loop_
_entity.id
_entity.type
_entity.pdbx_description
1 polymer ?
#
loop_
_entity_poly.entity_id
_entity_poly.type
_entity_poly.pdbx_seq_one_letter_code
_entity_poly.pdbx_strand_id
1 'polypeptide(L)'
;MSERRSIFIGKKPLHAYIRAVVMIMQEGTRQVQLIARGATIGRAVDVAEICRRRNGIIAQGLPAEVIIGKIHCSSETLIQDDKKERTVSVLTIELDGIGDVPESEEEE
;
A
#
# COMPACT_ATOMS: atom_id res chain seq x y z
N MET A 1 -5.98 2.71 20.36
CA MET A 1 -6.43 2.17 19.11
C MET A 1 -5.59 2.72 17.99
N SER A 2 -4.98 1.86 17.21
CA SER A 2 -4.11 2.35 16.16
C SER A 2 -4.89 2.42 14.86
N GLU A 3 -4.61 3.46 14.11
CA GLU A 3 -5.21 3.62 12.81
C GLU A 3 -4.26 3.10 11.77
N ARG A 4 -4.83 2.63 10.67
CA ARG A 4 -4.01 2.21 9.57
C ARG A 4 -3.36 3.41 8.90
N ARG A 5 -2.12 3.24 8.51
CA ARG A 5 -1.44 4.25 7.71
C ARG A 5 -1.86 4.09 6.27
N SER A 6 -2.18 5.19 5.63
CA SER A 6 -2.66 5.17 4.26
C SER A 6 -1.54 5.54 3.30
N ILE A 7 -1.46 4.80 2.20
CA ILE A 7 -0.56 5.09 1.10
C ILE A 7 -1.42 5.24 -0.14
N PHE A 8 -1.34 6.41 -0.76
CA PHE A 8 -2.12 6.69 -1.97
C PHE A 8 -1.31 6.29 -3.18
N ILE A 9 -1.86 5.39 -3.98
CA ILE A 9 -1.16 4.83 -5.12
C ILE A 9 -1.43 5.69 -6.33
N GLY A 10 -0.38 6.21 -6.91
CA GLY A 10 -0.45 7.03 -8.12
C GLY A 10 0.44 6.47 -9.20
N LYS A 11 1.18 7.36 -9.86
CA LYS A 11 1.91 6.98 -11.06
C LYS A 11 3.41 6.80 -10.86
N LYS A 12 3.90 6.89 -9.62
CA LYS A 12 5.31 6.63 -9.36
C LYS A 12 5.62 5.17 -9.63
N PRO A 13 6.90 4.84 -9.83
CA PRO A 13 7.27 3.43 -10.02
C PRO A 13 6.80 2.58 -8.85
N LEU A 14 6.46 1.33 -9.11
CA LEU A 14 5.91 0.46 -8.08
C LEU A 14 6.84 0.34 -6.88
N HIS A 15 8.15 0.30 -7.12
CA HIS A 15 9.10 0.12 -6.01
C HIS A 15 9.01 1.27 -5.00
N ALA A 16 8.58 2.46 -5.43
CA ALA A 16 8.45 3.58 -4.50
C ALA A 16 7.36 3.30 -3.46
N TYR A 17 6.27 2.69 -3.87
CA TYR A 17 5.18 2.36 -2.94
C TYR A 17 5.54 1.17 -2.06
N ILE A 18 6.25 0.19 -2.62
CA ILE A 18 6.71 -0.95 -1.83
C ILE A 18 7.66 -0.46 -0.75
N ARG A 19 8.58 0.45 -1.11
CA ARG A 19 9.49 1.01 -0.13
C ARG A 19 8.75 1.76 0.97
N ALA A 20 7.65 2.46 0.62
CA ALA A 20 6.86 3.16 1.63
C ALA A 20 6.25 2.18 2.63
N VAL A 21 5.72 1.05 2.14
CA VAL A 21 5.17 0.03 3.04
C VAL A 21 6.27 -0.51 3.96
N VAL A 22 7.44 -0.80 3.39
CA VAL A 22 8.56 -1.32 4.17
C VAL A 22 8.94 -0.34 5.27
N MET A 23 9.08 0.93 4.93
CA MET A 23 9.50 1.93 5.91
C MET A 23 8.49 2.08 7.04
N ILE A 24 7.21 2.12 6.70
CA ILE A 24 6.17 2.25 7.73
C ILE A 24 6.21 1.06 8.67
N MET A 25 6.33 -0.14 8.11
CA MET A 25 6.31 -1.34 8.95
C MET A 25 7.58 -1.49 9.76
N GLN A 26 8.73 -1.06 9.22
CA GLN A 26 9.97 -1.09 9.98
C GLN A 26 9.96 -0.10 11.13
N GLU A 27 9.19 0.97 11.02
CA GLU A 27 9.06 1.94 12.09
C GLU A 27 8.12 1.49 13.19
N GLY A 28 7.43 0.38 13.00
CA GLY A 28 6.60 -0.19 14.04
C GLY A 28 5.12 -0.30 13.71
N THR A 29 4.67 0.33 12.64
CA THR A 29 3.25 0.25 12.26
C THR A 29 3.06 -0.91 11.32
N ARG A 30 2.29 -1.90 11.75
CA ARG A 30 2.08 -3.11 10.96
C ARG A 30 0.79 -3.09 10.16
N GLN A 31 -0.02 -2.06 10.31
CA GLN A 31 -1.30 -1.97 9.62
C GLN A 31 -1.26 -0.81 8.65
N VAL A 32 -1.39 -1.14 7.38
CA VAL A 32 -1.29 -0.19 6.28
C VAL A 32 -2.47 -0.42 5.36
N GLN A 33 -2.91 0.60 4.66
CA GLN A 33 -3.89 0.42 3.60
C GLN A 33 -3.44 1.17 2.36
N LEU A 34 -3.65 0.54 1.21
CA LEU A 34 -3.34 1.14 -0.08
C LEU A 34 -4.64 1.67 -0.64
N ILE A 35 -4.64 2.90 -1.11
CA ILE A 35 -5.83 3.52 -1.66
C ILE A 35 -5.52 3.97 -3.09
N ALA A 36 -6.36 3.57 -4.03
CA ALA A 36 -6.14 3.90 -5.43
C ALA A 36 -7.46 4.27 -6.09
N ARG A 37 -7.38 5.15 -7.07
CA ARG A 37 -8.54 5.63 -7.80
C ARG A 37 -8.37 5.38 -9.28
N GLY A 38 -9.44 4.90 -9.91
CA GLY A 38 -9.48 4.78 -11.37
C GLY A 38 -8.34 3.97 -11.93
N ALA A 39 -7.57 4.57 -12.81
CA ALA A 39 -6.54 3.85 -13.56
C ALA A 39 -5.42 3.29 -12.69
N THR A 40 -5.27 3.76 -11.45
CA THR A 40 -4.19 3.27 -10.60
C THR A 40 -4.59 2.07 -9.75
N ILE A 41 -5.84 1.62 -9.87
CA ILE A 41 -6.31 0.50 -9.05
C ILE A 41 -5.51 -0.77 -9.32
N GLY A 42 -5.20 -1.07 -10.58
CA GLY A 42 -4.39 -2.24 -10.89
C GLY A 42 -3.01 -2.15 -10.26
N ARG A 43 -2.46 -0.95 -10.19
CA ARG A 43 -1.16 -0.76 -9.58
C ARG A 43 -1.20 -1.05 -8.07
N ALA A 44 -2.30 -0.69 -7.42
CA ALA A 44 -2.46 -1.01 -5.99
C ALA A 44 -2.47 -2.50 -5.77
N VAL A 45 -3.14 -3.25 -6.65
CA VAL A 45 -3.16 -4.70 -6.56
C VAL A 45 -1.74 -5.25 -6.75
N ASP A 46 -0.99 -4.70 -7.71
CA ASP A 46 0.38 -5.13 -7.94
C ASP A 46 1.25 -4.89 -6.70
N VAL A 47 1.13 -3.71 -6.08
CA VAL A 47 1.90 -3.40 -4.88
C VAL A 47 1.54 -4.39 -3.76
N ALA A 48 0.23 -4.61 -3.56
CA ALA A 48 -0.22 -5.51 -2.51
C ALA A 48 0.31 -6.92 -2.71
N GLU A 49 0.30 -7.42 -3.95
CA GLU A 49 0.76 -8.77 -4.23
C GLU A 49 2.27 -8.90 -4.08
N ILE A 50 3.02 -7.89 -4.50
CA ILE A 50 4.47 -7.91 -4.31
C ILE A 50 4.80 -7.95 -2.82
N CYS A 51 4.09 -7.16 -2.02
CA CYS A 51 4.31 -7.15 -0.58
C CYS A 51 3.92 -8.48 0.06
N ARG A 52 2.78 -9.04 -0.34
CA ARG A 52 2.31 -10.30 0.23
C ARG A 52 3.30 -11.42 -0.07
N ARG A 53 3.86 -11.42 -1.27
CA ARG A 53 4.79 -12.47 -1.66
C ARG A 53 6.23 -12.14 -1.27
N ARG A 54 6.46 -10.95 -0.74
CA ARG A 54 7.79 -10.46 -0.38
C ARG A 54 8.76 -10.61 -1.54
N ASN A 55 8.29 -10.26 -2.74
CA ASN A 55 9.05 -10.47 -3.95
C ASN A 55 9.99 -9.29 -4.21
N GLY A 56 11.26 -9.60 -4.49
CA GLY A 56 12.24 -8.57 -4.83
C GLY A 56 12.99 -8.07 -3.61
N ILE A 57 14.09 -7.38 -3.86
CA ILE A 57 15.03 -6.98 -2.81
C ILE A 57 14.37 -6.03 -1.81
N ILE A 58 13.62 -5.05 -2.30
CA ILE A 58 13.01 -4.06 -1.41
C ILE A 58 12.02 -4.73 -0.46
N ALA A 59 11.21 -5.65 -0.98
CA ALA A 59 10.18 -6.30 -0.19
C ALA A 59 10.76 -7.23 0.88
N GLN A 60 12.05 -7.58 0.78
CA GLN A 60 12.67 -8.40 1.83
C GLN A 60 12.76 -7.66 3.15
N GLY A 61 12.60 -6.34 3.14
CA GLY A 61 12.57 -5.57 4.39
C GLY A 61 11.26 -5.65 5.15
N LEU A 62 10.25 -6.32 4.59
CA LEU A 62 8.95 -6.46 5.23
C LEU A 62 9.00 -7.48 6.37
N PRO A 63 8.00 -7.47 7.27
CA PRO A 63 7.91 -8.49 8.31
C PRO A 63 7.87 -9.90 7.73
N ALA A 64 7.99 -10.87 8.60
CA ALA A 64 8.06 -12.27 8.19
C ALA A 64 6.89 -12.67 7.29
N GLU A 65 5.72 -12.10 7.55
CA GLU A 65 4.54 -12.42 6.77
C GLU A 65 3.74 -11.14 6.52
N VAL A 66 3.19 -11.01 5.33
CA VAL A 66 2.28 -9.90 5.01
C VAL A 66 0.99 -10.51 4.50
N ILE A 67 -0.11 -10.11 5.10
CA ILE A 67 -1.43 -10.65 4.77
C ILE A 67 -2.26 -9.53 4.17
N ILE A 68 -2.97 -9.84 3.10
CA ILE A 68 -3.96 -8.93 2.55
C ILE A 68 -5.25 -9.14 3.34
N GLY A 69 -5.71 -8.07 3.97
CA GLY A 69 -6.94 -8.13 4.75
C GLY A 69 -8.14 -7.74 3.92
N LYS A 70 -8.91 -6.77 4.42
CA LYS A 70 -10.12 -6.38 3.71
C LYS A 70 -9.79 -5.62 2.44
N ILE A 71 -10.62 -5.83 1.43
CA ILE A 71 -10.56 -5.08 0.19
C ILE A 71 -11.91 -4.41 0.05
N HIS A 72 -11.90 -3.09 -0.07
CA HIS A 72 -13.13 -2.31 -0.10
C HIS A 72 -13.21 -1.51 -1.39
N CYS A 73 -14.32 -1.64 -2.10
CA CYS A 73 -14.58 -0.89 -3.32
C CYS A 73 -15.63 0.18 -3.04
N SER A 74 -15.41 1.36 -3.59
CA SER A 74 -16.38 2.43 -3.50
C SER A 74 -16.26 3.34 -4.71
N SER A 75 -17.01 4.42 -4.69
CA SER A 75 -16.95 5.40 -5.77
C SER A 75 -16.92 6.80 -5.17
N GLU A 76 -16.26 7.69 -5.87
CA GLU A 76 -16.23 9.11 -5.50
C GLU A 76 -16.67 9.93 -6.70
N THR A 77 -17.37 11.01 -6.43
CA THR A 77 -17.73 11.94 -7.48
C THR A 77 -16.80 13.14 -7.39
N LEU A 78 -16.12 13.42 -8.50
CA LEU A 78 -15.21 14.53 -8.59
C LEU A 78 -15.81 15.60 -9.48
N ILE A 79 -15.61 16.85 -9.10
CA ILE A 79 -16.07 17.98 -9.91
C ILE A 79 -14.85 18.51 -10.64
N GLN A 80 -14.93 18.52 -11.98
CA GLN A 80 -13.82 18.95 -12.81
C GLN A 80 -13.86 20.45 -13.00
N ASP A 81 -12.79 21.00 -13.59
CA ASP A 81 -12.68 22.44 -13.80
C ASP A 81 -13.83 22.98 -14.62
N ASP A 82 -14.38 22.20 -15.53
CA ASP A 82 -15.50 22.63 -16.35
C ASP A 82 -16.84 22.39 -15.64
N LYS A 83 -16.80 22.12 -14.35
CA LYS A 83 -17.97 21.89 -13.50
C LYS A 83 -18.74 20.63 -13.86
N LYS A 84 -18.18 19.76 -14.69
CA LYS A 84 -18.79 18.48 -14.95
C LYS A 84 -18.41 17.51 -13.84
N GLU A 85 -19.36 16.64 -13.52
CA GLU A 85 -19.11 15.62 -12.52
C GLU A 85 -18.54 14.40 -13.17
N ARG A 86 -17.64 13.75 -12.48
CA ARG A 86 -17.06 12.49 -12.93
C ARG A 86 -16.99 11.55 -11.76
N THR A 87 -17.50 10.35 -11.94
CA THR A 87 -17.46 9.32 -10.92
C THR A 87 -16.27 8.42 -11.19
N VAL A 88 -15.47 8.19 -10.17
CA VAL A 88 -14.31 7.30 -10.28
C VAL A 88 -14.43 6.22 -9.23
N SER A 89 -13.94 5.04 -9.59
CA SER A 89 -13.90 3.91 -8.65
C SER A 89 -12.71 4.08 -7.72
N VAL A 90 -12.89 3.64 -6.47
CA VAL A 90 -11.85 3.69 -5.45
C VAL A 90 -11.69 2.30 -4.88
N LEU A 91 -10.45 1.87 -4.71
CA LEU A 91 -10.14 0.59 -4.09
C LEU A 91 -9.24 0.82 -2.91
N THR A 92 -9.57 0.21 -1.77
CA THR A 92 -8.74 0.23 -0.58
C THR A 92 -8.36 -1.21 -0.26
N ILE A 93 -7.07 -1.46 -0.09
CA ILE A 93 -6.55 -2.79 0.23
C ILE A 93 -5.80 -2.71 1.54
N GLU A 94 -6.20 -3.50 2.53
CA GLU A 94 -5.52 -3.55 3.81
C GLU A 94 -4.38 -4.54 3.77
N LEU A 95 -3.23 -4.13 4.32
CA LEU A 95 -2.07 -5.00 4.46
C LEU A 95 -1.70 -5.07 5.93
N ASP A 96 -1.53 -6.27 6.43
CA ASP A 96 -1.13 -6.49 7.81
C ASP A 96 0.19 -7.23 7.84
N GLY A 97 1.18 -6.65 8.52
CA GLY A 97 2.48 -7.27 8.69
C GLY A 97 2.52 -8.06 9.99
N ILE A 98 3.03 -9.28 9.92
CA ILE A 98 3.06 -10.17 11.07
C ILE A 98 4.48 -10.64 11.27
N GLY A 99 4.94 -10.58 12.51
CA GLY A 99 6.28 -11.02 12.86
C GLY A 99 7.26 -9.88 12.82
N ASP A 100 8.53 -10.20 13.01
CA ASP A 100 9.57 -9.22 13.10
C ASP A 100 10.05 -8.81 11.73
N VAL A 101 10.52 -7.57 11.63
CA VAL A 101 11.21 -7.12 10.43
C VAL A 101 12.67 -7.58 10.53
N PRO A 102 13.35 -7.71 9.38
CA PRO A 102 14.77 -8.08 9.40
C PRO A 102 15.58 -7.02 10.12
N GLU A 103 16.66 -7.47 10.77
CA GLU A 103 17.54 -6.55 11.43
C GLU A 103 18.33 -5.77 10.42
N SER A 104 18.66 -4.54 10.80
CA SER A 104 19.50 -3.72 9.94
C SER A 104 20.90 -4.31 9.92
N GLU A 105 21.53 -4.27 8.75
CA GLU A 105 22.91 -4.71 8.64
C GLU A 105 23.88 -3.57 8.67
N GLU A 106 23.45 -2.42 9.09
CA GLU A 106 24.31 -1.30 9.08
C GLU A 106 25.22 -1.22 10.21
N GLU A 107 24.95 -1.90 11.23
CA GLU A 107 25.75 -1.75 12.34
C GLU A 107 26.97 -2.32 12.18
N GLU A 108 27.70 -2.05 12.23
CA GLU A 108 28.81 -2.54 12.18
C GLU A 108 29.51 -2.29 11.87
#